data_33176803aca130a4062906f9e3c6721e
#
_entry.id   33176803aca130a4062906f9e3c6721e
#
_cell.length_a   1.000
_cell.length_b   1.000
_cell.length_c   1.000
_cell.angle_alpha   90.00
_cell.angle_beta   90.00
_cell.angle_gamma   90.00
#
_symmetry.space_group_name_H-M   'P 1'
#
loop_
_entity.id
_entity.type
_entity.pdbx_description
1 polymer ?
#
loop_
_entity_poly.entity_id
_entity_poly.type
_entity_poly.pdbx_seq_one_letter_code
_entity_poly.pdbx_strand_id
1 'polypeptide(L)'
;LAKYNLKGIKQAFSSTITKIKFNKYFWEITLNDKSTHQFKSLILTCPYPQLKKLAKNYLEKKILNLKVQMQPNITVMIALKNQKNLPISSIKFNDDMLAWAANENSKKRFKSNMNLWTLQATLNWSKKTINKYKTDKSVMEKLINRFLQLSGFEKKKIVFKKIHGWKYSYNFEKTPYLSIWNKNYNLGVCGDWFNGPKVENAWLSANNLAKKIK
;
A
#
# COMPACT_ATOMS: atom_id res chain seq x y z
N LEU A 1 -12.16 -4.47 7.01
CA LEU A 1 -11.56 -3.67 8.10
C LEU A 1 -11.66 -2.18 7.79
N ALA A 2 -11.09 -1.67 6.69
CA ALA A 2 -11.10 -0.22 6.38
C ALA A 2 -12.51 0.37 6.31
N LYS A 3 -13.43 -0.25 5.57
CA LYS A 3 -14.84 0.22 5.48
C LYS A 3 -15.54 0.27 6.84
N TYR A 4 -15.25 -0.68 7.73
CA TYR A 4 -15.83 -0.70 9.07
C TYR A 4 -15.35 0.48 9.92
N ASN A 5 -14.02 0.71 9.92
CA ASN A 5 -13.40 1.77 10.71
C ASN A 5 -13.71 3.19 10.19
N LEU A 6 -14.17 3.33 8.94
CA LEU A 6 -14.53 4.61 8.33
C LEU A 6 -16.03 4.92 8.41
N LYS A 7 -16.82 4.11 9.12
CA LYS A 7 -18.25 4.36 9.29
C LYS A 7 -18.45 5.69 10.05
N GLY A 8 -19.27 6.57 9.51
CA GLY A 8 -19.53 7.91 10.06
C GLY A 8 -18.47 8.98 9.73
N ILE A 9 -17.39 8.63 9.03
CA ILE A 9 -16.37 9.58 8.58
C ILE A 9 -16.61 9.95 7.12
N LYS A 10 -16.63 11.26 6.81
CA LYS A 10 -16.73 11.77 5.43
C LYS A 10 -15.52 11.29 4.62
N GLN A 11 -15.77 10.71 3.46
CA GLN A 11 -14.76 10.10 2.59
C GLN A 11 -14.78 10.77 1.22
N ALA A 12 -13.60 11.01 0.63
CA ALA A 12 -13.42 11.42 -0.76
C ALA A 12 -12.52 10.40 -1.45
N PHE A 13 -13.08 9.66 -2.42
CA PHE A 13 -12.37 8.67 -3.23
C PHE A 13 -11.93 9.28 -4.57
N SER A 14 -10.95 8.65 -5.23
CA SER A 14 -10.39 9.11 -6.51
C SER A 14 -9.82 10.54 -6.45
N SER A 15 -9.51 11.00 -5.25
CA SER A 15 -9.03 12.35 -4.95
C SER A 15 -7.55 12.31 -4.59
N THR A 16 -6.73 12.97 -5.39
CA THR A 16 -5.27 13.07 -5.15
C THR A 16 -4.95 14.47 -4.66
N ILE A 17 -4.31 14.57 -3.49
CA ILE A 17 -3.79 15.84 -2.98
C ILE A 17 -2.56 16.22 -3.79
N THR A 18 -2.62 17.37 -4.48
CA THR A 18 -1.53 17.91 -5.31
C THR A 18 -0.71 18.97 -4.58
N LYS A 19 -1.34 19.70 -3.66
CA LYS A 19 -0.71 20.76 -2.89
C LYS A 19 -1.35 20.88 -1.51
N ILE A 20 -0.52 21.23 -0.52
CA ILE A 20 -0.98 21.67 0.81
C ILE A 20 -0.34 23.01 1.13
N LYS A 21 -1.07 23.89 1.81
CA LYS A 21 -0.60 25.19 2.29
C LYS A 21 -1.19 25.44 3.68
N PHE A 22 -0.35 25.86 4.61
CA PHE A 22 -0.79 26.30 5.94
C PHE A 22 -0.93 27.83 5.96
N ASN A 23 -2.14 28.30 6.25
CA ASN A 23 -2.49 29.70 6.34
C ASN A 23 -2.73 30.05 7.81
N LYS A 24 -1.64 30.21 8.59
CA LYS A 24 -1.63 30.67 9.98
C LYS A 24 -2.61 29.96 10.94
N TYR A 25 -3.86 29.67 10.51
CA TYR A 25 -4.94 29.07 11.31
C TYR A 25 -5.50 27.76 10.75
N PHE A 26 -5.32 27.49 9.46
CA PHE A 26 -5.88 26.32 8.78
C PHE A 26 -4.99 25.85 7.64
N TRP A 27 -5.18 24.59 7.30
CA TRP A 27 -4.65 23.95 6.13
C TRP A 27 -5.57 24.15 4.94
N GLU A 28 -5.05 24.55 3.84
CA GLU A 28 -5.68 24.51 2.52
C GLU A 28 -5.09 23.35 1.73
N ILE A 29 -5.97 22.46 1.26
CA ILE A 29 -5.61 21.27 0.47
C ILE A 29 -6.16 21.45 -0.92
N THR A 30 -5.30 21.32 -1.95
CA THR A 30 -5.71 21.34 -3.36
C THR A 30 -5.71 19.92 -3.89
N LEU A 31 -6.81 19.51 -4.55
CA LEU A 31 -6.96 18.21 -5.18
C LEU A 31 -6.58 18.25 -6.67
N ASN A 32 -6.55 17.07 -7.30
CA ASN A 32 -6.24 16.91 -8.73
C ASN A 32 -7.28 17.55 -9.68
N ASP A 33 -8.53 17.71 -9.23
CA ASP A 33 -9.59 18.44 -9.92
C ASP A 33 -9.55 19.97 -9.69
N LYS A 34 -8.49 20.47 -9.05
CA LYS A 34 -8.28 21.86 -8.64
C LYS A 34 -9.20 22.38 -7.53
N SER A 35 -10.10 21.56 -6.99
CA SER A 35 -10.90 21.93 -5.83
C SER A 35 -10.01 22.14 -4.60
N THR A 36 -10.44 23.02 -3.70
CA THR A 36 -9.73 23.32 -2.45
C THR A 36 -10.62 23.06 -1.25
N HIS A 37 -10.01 22.57 -0.17
CA HIS A 37 -10.68 22.30 1.10
C HIS A 37 -9.85 22.84 2.25
N GLN A 38 -10.52 23.27 3.34
CA GLN A 38 -9.87 23.84 4.51
C GLN A 38 -10.09 22.98 5.74
N PHE A 39 -9.03 22.81 6.54
CA PHE A 39 -9.06 22.01 7.77
C PHE A 39 -8.18 22.65 8.86
N LYS A 40 -8.59 22.53 10.12
CA LYS A 40 -7.80 23.04 11.28
C LYS A 40 -6.53 22.21 11.51
N SER A 41 -6.60 20.91 11.25
CA SER A 41 -5.48 19.97 11.43
C SER A 41 -5.37 19.06 10.23
N LEU A 42 -4.15 18.59 9.93
CA LEU A 42 -3.88 17.68 8.83
C LEU A 42 -3.10 16.47 9.34
N ILE A 43 -3.58 15.27 9.02
CA ILE A 43 -2.85 14.02 9.28
C ILE A 43 -2.48 13.38 7.95
N LEU A 44 -1.19 13.20 7.72
CA LEU A 44 -0.64 12.56 6.53
C LEU A 44 -0.25 11.11 6.84
N THR A 45 -0.83 10.17 6.07
CA THR A 45 -0.57 8.72 6.21
C THR A 45 0.11 8.12 4.99
N CYS A 46 0.52 8.97 4.05
CA CYS A 46 1.17 8.55 2.82
C CYS A 46 2.60 8.03 3.07
N PRO A 47 3.16 7.21 2.15
CA PRO A 47 4.54 6.76 2.21
C PRO A 47 5.54 7.91 2.28
N TYR A 48 6.67 7.68 2.95
CA TYR A 48 7.69 8.70 3.24
C TYR A 48 8.16 9.53 2.03
N PRO A 49 8.42 8.98 0.83
CA PRO A 49 8.79 9.81 -0.33
C PRO A 49 7.69 10.79 -0.77
N GLN A 50 6.42 10.38 -0.64
CA GLN A 50 5.27 11.24 -0.93
C GLN A 50 5.10 12.30 0.16
N LEU A 51 5.29 11.94 1.42
CA LEU A 51 5.32 12.88 2.55
C LEU A 51 6.36 13.97 2.32
N LYS A 52 7.62 13.61 1.98
CA LYS A 52 8.69 14.59 1.69
C LYS A 52 8.31 15.53 0.55
N LYS A 53 7.76 14.98 -0.54
CA LYS A 53 7.34 15.80 -1.69
C LYS A 53 6.24 16.80 -1.32
N LEU A 54 5.27 16.38 -0.50
CA LEU A 54 4.08 17.17 -0.18
C LEU A 54 4.33 18.18 0.95
N ALA A 55 5.04 17.76 1.99
CA ALA A 55 5.10 18.47 3.27
C ALA A 55 6.48 18.96 3.69
N LYS A 56 7.49 18.97 2.79
CA LYS A 56 8.88 19.33 3.14
C LYS A 56 9.04 20.63 3.92
N ASN A 57 8.22 21.64 3.62
CA ASN A 57 8.31 22.97 4.25
C ASN A 57 7.74 23.01 5.68
N TYR A 58 7.07 21.94 6.10
CA TYR A 58 6.36 21.82 7.40
C TYR A 58 6.96 20.75 8.30
N LEU A 59 8.03 20.08 7.83
CA LEU A 59 8.73 19.03 8.55
C LEU A 59 10.10 19.50 9.03
N GLU A 60 10.48 19.12 10.23
CA GLU A 60 11.81 19.40 10.78
C GLU A 60 12.92 18.69 9.98
N LYS A 61 14.12 19.27 9.92
CA LYS A 61 15.29 18.69 9.21
C LYS A 61 15.57 17.25 9.64
N LYS A 62 15.44 16.91 10.94
CA LYS A 62 15.65 15.55 11.44
C LYS A 62 14.69 14.53 10.81
N ILE A 63 13.45 14.94 10.46
CA ILE A 63 12.46 14.09 9.81
C ILE A 63 12.78 13.96 8.31
N LEU A 64 13.18 15.05 7.66
CA LEU A 64 13.55 15.05 6.24
C LEU A 64 14.79 14.20 5.96
N ASN A 65 15.65 14.02 6.95
CA ASN A 65 16.89 13.26 6.87
C ASN A 65 16.78 11.80 7.32
N LEU A 66 15.57 11.31 7.62
CA LEU A 66 15.39 9.90 7.95
C LEU A 66 15.81 9.00 6.77
N LYS A 67 16.58 7.95 7.10
CA LYS A 67 17.01 6.93 6.13
C LYS A 67 15.89 5.90 5.92
N VAL A 68 14.81 6.30 5.23
CA VAL A 68 13.66 5.43 4.92
C VAL A 68 13.74 5.01 3.47
N GLN A 69 13.94 3.72 3.21
CA GLN A 69 14.01 3.14 1.87
C GLN A 69 12.75 2.36 1.56
N MET A 70 11.75 3.04 1.00
CA MET A 70 10.52 2.37 0.56
C MET A 70 10.79 1.46 -0.63
N GLN A 71 10.37 0.21 -0.51
CA GLN A 71 10.58 -0.84 -1.50
C GLN A 71 9.31 -1.07 -2.34
N PRO A 72 9.44 -1.37 -3.64
CA PRO A 72 8.29 -1.67 -4.49
C PRO A 72 7.80 -3.11 -4.32
N ASN A 73 6.54 -3.35 -4.71
CA ASN A 73 5.98 -4.68 -4.90
C ASN A 73 5.11 -4.74 -6.16
N ILE A 74 5.23 -5.80 -6.93
CA ILE A 74 4.30 -6.15 -8.01
C ILE A 74 3.38 -7.24 -7.50
N THR A 75 2.09 -6.98 -7.62
CA THR A 75 1.02 -7.90 -7.22
C THR A 75 0.16 -8.25 -8.42
N VAL A 76 -0.13 -9.53 -8.62
CA VAL A 76 -1.06 -10.01 -9.65
C VAL A 76 -2.20 -10.76 -8.97
N MET A 77 -3.43 -10.43 -9.35
CA MET A 77 -4.65 -11.13 -8.93
C MET A 77 -5.16 -11.97 -10.11
N ILE A 78 -5.50 -13.21 -9.84
CA ILE A 78 -6.10 -14.13 -10.83
C ILE A 78 -7.32 -14.83 -10.26
N ALA A 79 -8.26 -15.18 -11.16
CA ALA A 79 -9.36 -16.08 -10.87
C ALA A 79 -9.33 -17.24 -11.86
N LEU A 80 -9.44 -18.47 -11.36
CA LEU A 80 -9.52 -19.70 -12.14
C LEU A 80 -10.89 -20.34 -11.97
N LYS A 81 -11.52 -20.72 -13.07
CA LYS A 81 -12.79 -21.44 -13.10
C LYS A 81 -12.52 -22.97 -13.14
N ASN A 82 -13.39 -23.76 -12.49
CA ASN A 82 -13.31 -25.23 -12.51
C ASN A 82 -11.93 -25.78 -12.09
N GLN A 83 -11.23 -25.07 -11.22
CA GLN A 83 -9.96 -25.50 -10.64
C GLN A 83 -10.20 -26.03 -9.23
N LYS A 84 -9.65 -27.20 -8.90
CA LYS A 84 -9.71 -27.74 -7.54
C LYS A 84 -9.10 -26.74 -6.55
N ASN A 85 -9.82 -26.45 -5.49
CA ASN A 85 -9.30 -25.57 -4.44
C ASN A 85 -8.23 -26.32 -3.64
N LEU A 86 -7.11 -25.65 -3.39
CA LEU A 86 -6.05 -26.20 -2.53
C LEU A 86 -6.43 -25.92 -1.06
N PRO A 87 -6.25 -26.89 -0.15
CA PRO A 87 -6.57 -26.72 1.27
C PRO A 87 -5.50 -25.90 2.02
N ILE A 88 -4.98 -24.86 1.39
CA ILE A 88 -3.92 -24.00 1.91
C ILE A 88 -4.34 -22.54 1.83
N SER A 89 -3.94 -21.74 2.80
CA SER A 89 -4.23 -20.30 2.86
C SER A 89 -3.23 -19.47 2.08
N SER A 90 -1.96 -19.86 2.07
CA SER A 90 -0.90 -19.19 1.34
C SER A 90 0.30 -20.09 1.13
N ILE A 91 1.14 -19.70 0.16
CA ILE A 91 2.40 -20.37 -0.16
C ILE A 91 3.50 -19.31 -0.17
N LYS A 92 4.59 -19.58 0.51
CA LYS A 92 5.86 -18.85 0.37
C LYS A 92 6.75 -19.63 -0.58
N PHE A 93 7.32 -18.95 -1.56
CA PHE A 93 8.18 -19.58 -2.56
C PHE A 93 9.65 -19.22 -2.31
N ASN A 94 10.54 -20.17 -2.57
CA ASN A 94 11.97 -19.91 -2.73
C ASN A 94 12.23 -19.84 -4.24
N ASP A 95 12.01 -18.64 -4.81
CA ASP A 95 12.02 -18.41 -6.27
C ASP A 95 12.48 -16.98 -6.55
N ASP A 96 13.08 -16.77 -7.72
CA ASP A 96 13.62 -15.46 -8.11
C ASP A 96 12.55 -14.43 -8.52
N MET A 97 11.37 -14.91 -8.90
CA MET A 97 10.28 -14.07 -9.42
C MET A 97 9.10 -14.00 -8.47
N LEU A 98 8.63 -15.15 -7.98
CA LEU A 98 7.44 -15.28 -7.14
C LEU A 98 7.83 -15.47 -5.67
N ALA A 99 7.46 -14.51 -4.81
CA ALA A 99 7.76 -14.59 -3.39
C ALA A 99 6.66 -15.30 -2.60
N TRP A 100 5.40 -15.00 -2.93
CA TRP A 100 4.26 -15.43 -2.12
C TRP A 100 2.97 -15.47 -2.93
N ALA A 101 2.09 -16.41 -2.60
CA ALA A 101 0.74 -16.46 -3.14
C ALA A 101 -0.27 -16.70 -2.01
N ALA A 102 -1.37 -15.95 -2.01
CA ALA A 102 -2.49 -16.15 -1.10
C ALA A 102 -3.70 -16.73 -1.81
N ASN A 103 -4.28 -17.75 -1.21
CA ASN A 103 -5.60 -18.27 -1.57
C ASN A 103 -6.66 -17.37 -0.93
N GLU A 104 -7.32 -16.52 -1.72
CA GLU A 104 -8.31 -15.57 -1.21
C GLU A 104 -9.57 -16.25 -0.71
N ASN A 105 -9.90 -17.44 -1.20
CA ASN A 105 -11.06 -18.25 -0.74
C ASN A 105 -10.89 -18.69 0.71
N SER A 106 -9.66 -18.98 1.16
CA SER A 106 -9.38 -19.40 2.53
C SER A 106 -9.79 -18.36 3.57
N LYS A 107 -9.85 -17.08 3.19
CA LYS A 107 -10.22 -15.97 4.08
C LYS A 107 -11.72 -15.85 4.35
N LYS A 108 -12.56 -16.63 3.66
CA LYS A 108 -14.03 -16.70 3.82
C LYS A 108 -14.75 -15.35 3.84
N ARG A 109 -14.19 -14.33 3.15
CA ARG A 109 -14.75 -12.96 3.13
C ARG A 109 -15.94 -12.80 2.19
N PHE A 110 -16.07 -13.71 1.24
CA PHE A 110 -17.13 -13.76 0.23
C PHE A 110 -17.29 -15.20 -0.28
N LYS A 111 -18.45 -15.51 -0.81
CA LYS A 111 -18.68 -16.78 -1.50
C LYS A 111 -18.23 -16.65 -2.96
N SER A 112 -17.47 -17.59 -3.47
CA SER A 112 -17.06 -17.68 -4.86
C SER A 112 -16.91 -19.14 -5.27
N ASN A 113 -17.40 -19.45 -6.47
CA ASN A 113 -17.17 -20.74 -7.15
C ASN A 113 -15.86 -20.75 -7.96
N MET A 114 -15.13 -19.65 -7.96
CA MET A 114 -13.82 -19.52 -8.59
C MET A 114 -12.71 -19.68 -7.55
N ASN A 115 -11.56 -20.13 -8.00
CA ASN A 115 -10.35 -20.23 -7.20
C ASN A 115 -9.56 -18.91 -7.37
N LEU A 116 -9.42 -18.14 -6.29
CA LEU A 116 -8.93 -16.76 -6.31
C LEU A 116 -7.57 -16.68 -5.64
N TRP A 117 -6.59 -16.13 -6.36
CA TRP A 117 -5.22 -16.00 -5.88
C TRP A 117 -4.68 -14.58 -6.02
N THR A 118 -3.96 -14.16 -4.99
CA THR A 118 -3.13 -12.96 -5.00
C THR A 118 -1.67 -13.38 -5.00
N LEU A 119 -0.94 -13.04 -6.05
CA LEU A 119 0.47 -13.36 -6.26
C LEU A 119 1.32 -12.14 -5.98
N GLN A 120 2.38 -12.28 -5.21
CA GLN A 120 3.35 -11.20 -4.95
C GLN A 120 4.72 -11.59 -5.48
N ALA A 121 5.30 -10.69 -6.26
CA ALA A 121 6.64 -10.87 -6.80
C ALA A 121 7.70 -10.68 -5.71
N THR A 122 8.90 -11.22 -5.95
CA THR A 122 10.07 -10.93 -5.12
C THR A 122 10.45 -9.45 -5.18
N LEU A 123 11.22 -9.00 -4.21
CA LEU A 123 11.74 -7.62 -4.19
C LEU A 123 12.58 -7.32 -5.44
N ASN A 124 13.50 -8.24 -5.79
CA ASN A 124 14.38 -8.05 -6.94
C ASN A 124 13.62 -7.98 -8.26
N TRP A 125 12.62 -8.83 -8.44
CA TRP A 125 11.74 -8.79 -9.62
C TRP A 125 10.92 -7.49 -9.65
N SER A 126 10.36 -7.09 -8.51
CA SER A 126 9.58 -5.86 -8.39
C SER A 126 10.40 -4.62 -8.72
N LYS A 127 11.65 -4.51 -8.23
CA LYS A 127 12.56 -3.40 -8.58
C LYS A 127 12.81 -3.29 -10.09
N LYS A 128 13.00 -4.44 -10.77
CA LYS A 128 13.24 -4.48 -12.22
C LYS A 128 12.02 -4.13 -13.06
N THR A 129 10.80 -4.28 -12.52
CA THR A 129 9.57 -4.25 -13.32
C THR A 129 8.59 -3.14 -12.94
N ILE A 130 8.75 -2.50 -11.78
CA ILE A 130 7.81 -1.49 -11.25
C ILE A 130 7.56 -0.30 -12.19
N ASN A 131 8.55 0.10 -12.97
CA ASN A 131 8.41 1.23 -13.89
C ASN A 131 7.78 0.86 -15.24
N LYS A 132 7.70 -0.43 -15.58
CA LYS A 132 7.20 -0.91 -16.88
C LYS A 132 5.94 -1.79 -16.80
N TYR A 133 5.48 -2.18 -15.62
CA TYR A 133 4.35 -3.13 -15.49
C TYR A 133 3.04 -2.66 -16.14
N LYS A 134 2.85 -1.36 -16.36
CA LYS A 134 1.66 -0.80 -17.01
C LYS A 134 1.73 -0.90 -18.54
N THR A 135 2.92 -0.80 -19.11
CA THR A 135 3.17 -0.76 -20.55
C THR A 135 3.61 -2.12 -21.11
N ASP A 136 4.32 -2.90 -20.30
CA ASP A 136 4.82 -4.23 -20.67
C ASP A 136 3.92 -5.33 -20.10
N LYS A 137 2.99 -5.82 -20.91
CA LYS A 137 2.08 -6.92 -20.56
C LYS A 137 2.80 -8.21 -20.17
N SER A 138 4.06 -8.39 -20.62
CA SER A 138 4.86 -9.58 -20.29
C SER A 138 5.16 -9.71 -18.80
N VAL A 139 5.19 -8.59 -18.06
CA VAL A 139 5.43 -8.59 -16.61
C VAL A 139 4.37 -9.40 -15.88
N MET A 140 3.09 -9.19 -16.23
CA MET A 140 1.97 -9.93 -15.64
C MET A 140 2.00 -11.40 -16.06
N GLU A 141 2.18 -11.65 -17.34
CA GLU A 141 2.17 -13.03 -17.90
C GLU A 141 3.30 -13.90 -17.33
N LYS A 142 4.49 -13.34 -17.18
CA LYS A 142 5.63 -14.08 -16.59
C LYS A 142 5.33 -14.51 -15.16
N LEU A 143 4.78 -13.62 -14.32
CA LEU A 143 4.45 -13.95 -12.94
C LEU A 143 3.32 -14.99 -12.86
N ILE A 144 2.31 -14.88 -13.72
CA ILE A 144 1.22 -15.87 -13.83
C ILE A 144 1.79 -17.23 -14.27
N ASN A 145 2.54 -17.27 -15.35
CA ASN A 145 3.10 -18.52 -15.87
C ASN A 145 3.99 -19.22 -14.82
N ARG A 146 4.78 -18.43 -14.07
CA ARG A 146 5.60 -19.00 -12.98
C ARG A 146 4.73 -19.61 -11.87
N PHE A 147 3.67 -18.95 -11.48
CA PHE A 147 2.73 -19.51 -10.51
C PHE A 147 2.05 -20.78 -11.00
N LEU A 148 1.60 -20.81 -12.26
CA LEU A 148 0.98 -22.00 -12.86
C LEU A 148 1.95 -23.19 -12.89
N GLN A 149 3.20 -22.93 -13.26
CA GLN A 149 4.26 -23.96 -13.28
C GLN A 149 4.49 -24.56 -11.88
N LEU A 150 4.52 -23.71 -10.84
CA LEU A 150 4.77 -24.16 -9.46
C LEU A 150 3.55 -24.78 -8.79
N SER A 151 2.35 -24.39 -9.18
CA SER A 151 1.09 -24.87 -8.58
C SER A 151 0.45 -26.04 -9.35
N GLY A 152 0.85 -26.31 -10.57
CA GLY A 152 0.22 -27.28 -11.46
C GLY A 152 -1.17 -26.85 -11.99
N PHE A 153 -1.53 -25.57 -11.85
CA PHE A 153 -2.80 -25.06 -12.36
C PHE A 153 -2.76 -24.83 -13.87
N GLU A 154 -3.92 -24.98 -14.52
CA GLU A 154 -4.04 -24.87 -15.97
C GLU A 154 -4.32 -23.44 -16.42
N LYS A 155 -3.53 -22.92 -17.37
CA LYS A 155 -3.66 -21.57 -17.92
C LYS A 155 -5.03 -21.30 -18.55
N LYS A 156 -5.61 -22.31 -19.25
CA LYS A 156 -6.94 -22.20 -19.90
C LYS A 156 -8.08 -21.96 -18.91
N LYS A 157 -7.89 -22.21 -17.62
CA LYS A 157 -8.89 -21.98 -16.56
C LYS A 157 -8.91 -20.56 -16.01
N ILE A 158 -7.94 -19.71 -16.40
CA ILE A 158 -7.89 -18.30 -15.97
C ILE A 158 -9.00 -17.52 -16.68
N VAL A 159 -9.90 -16.95 -15.90
CA VAL A 159 -11.03 -16.13 -16.38
C VAL A 159 -10.88 -14.64 -16.01
N PHE A 160 -9.99 -14.32 -15.08
CA PHE A 160 -9.67 -12.95 -14.70
C PHE A 160 -8.20 -12.83 -14.32
N LYS A 161 -7.59 -11.70 -14.70
CA LYS A 161 -6.24 -11.34 -14.29
C LYS A 161 -6.11 -9.81 -14.19
N LYS A 162 -5.44 -9.33 -13.16
CA LYS A 162 -5.15 -7.90 -12.97
C LYS A 162 -3.80 -7.75 -12.29
N ILE A 163 -3.00 -6.80 -12.77
CA ILE A 163 -1.71 -6.44 -12.17
C ILE A 163 -1.81 -5.09 -11.48
N HIS A 164 -1.11 -4.94 -10.36
CA HIS A 164 -0.90 -3.68 -9.66
C HIS A 164 0.53 -3.56 -9.19
N GLY A 165 1.12 -2.38 -9.37
CA GLY A 165 2.46 -2.06 -8.87
C GLY A 165 2.38 -1.06 -7.71
N TRP A 166 2.87 -1.46 -6.56
CA TRP A 166 3.02 -0.64 -5.38
C TRP A 166 4.43 -0.05 -5.36
N LYS A 167 4.58 1.20 -5.77
CA LYS A 167 5.91 1.84 -5.85
C LYS A 167 6.58 2.00 -4.48
N TYR A 168 5.78 2.22 -3.45
CA TYR A 168 6.21 2.44 -2.08
C TYR A 168 5.45 1.47 -1.16
N SER A 169 5.72 0.18 -1.30
CA SER A 169 4.93 -0.88 -0.65
C SER A 169 5.30 -1.06 0.81
N TYR A 170 6.59 -1.09 1.10
CA TYR A 170 7.06 -1.34 2.46
C TYR A 170 8.45 -0.79 2.72
N ASN A 171 8.73 -0.55 4.00
CA ASN A 171 10.05 -0.24 4.55
C ASN A 171 10.39 -1.30 5.60
N PHE A 172 11.54 -1.92 5.51
CA PHE A 172 11.97 -2.95 6.47
C PHE A 172 12.67 -2.35 7.70
N GLU A 173 13.22 -1.15 7.57
CA GLU A 173 13.96 -0.50 8.63
C GLU A 173 13.00 0.23 9.58
N LYS A 174 13.32 0.18 10.88
CA LYS A 174 12.62 0.98 11.87
C LYS A 174 13.17 2.40 11.88
N THR A 175 12.32 3.36 12.14
CA THR A 175 12.73 4.73 12.43
C THR A 175 12.77 4.97 13.94
N PRO A 176 13.45 6.02 14.43
CA PRO A 176 13.45 6.36 15.86
C PRO A 176 12.10 6.93 16.34
N TYR A 177 11.12 7.04 15.45
CA TYR A 177 9.80 7.57 15.75
C TYR A 177 8.72 6.56 15.44
N LEU A 178 7.60 6.60 16.17
CA LEU A 178 6.37 5.87 15.82
C LEU A 178 5.38 6.76 15.09
N SER A 179 5.40 8.06 15.37
CA SER A 179 4.60 9.09 14.70
C SER A 179 5.21 10.46 14.95
N ILE A 180 4.75 11.46 14.18
CA ILE A 180 5.19 12.85 14.32
C ILE A 180 3.95 13.70 14.55
N TRP A 181 4.06 14.66 15.50
CA TRP A 181 3.10 15.74 15.70
C TRP A 181 3.86 17.07 15.72
N ASN A 182 3.58 17.94 14.77
CA ASN A 182 4.09 19.29 14.74
C ASN A 182 3.00 20.27 15.17
N LYS A 183 3.10 20.74 16.41
CA LYS A 183 2.12 21.65 17.04
C LYS A 183 2.01 23.00 16.30
N ASN A 184 3.11 23.52 15.75
CA ASN A 184 3.13 24.83 15.09
C ASN A 184 2.24 24.87 13.84
N TYR A 185 2.04 23.70 13.21
CA TYR A 185 1.23 23.55 12.00
C TYR A 185 -0.02 22.69 12.22
N ASN A 186 -0.27 22.16 13.42
CA ASN A 186 -1.29 21.14 13.62
C ASN A 186 -1.17 20.00 12.59
N LEU A 187 0.09 19.53 12.35
CA LEU A 187 0.41 18.52 11.37
C LEU A 187 0.79 17.21 12.04
N GLY A 188 0.01 16.15 11.76
CA GLY A 188 0.31 14.80 12.17
C GLY A 188 0.86 13.95 11.02
N VAL A 189 1.77 13.02 11.33
CA VAL A 189 2.23 11.99 10.39
C VAL A 189 2.24 10.65 11.09
N CYS A 190 1.59 9.65 10.48
CA CYS A 190 1.61 8.26 10.94
C CYS A 190 1.58 7.29 9.76
N GLY A 191 1.97 6.05 9.99
CA GLY A 191 1.99 5.01 8.97
C GLY A 191 2.85 3.81 9.40
N ASP A 192 2.71 2.70 8.70
CA ASP A 192 3.48 1.49 8.94
C ASP A 192 4.99 1.66 8.69
N TRP A 193 5.36 2.55 7.79
CA TRP A 193 6.75 2.79 7.42
C TRP A 193 7.64 3.28 8.57
N PHE A 194 7.07 3.73 9.69
CA PHE A 194 7.84 4.07 10.88
C PHE A 194 8.45 2.84 11.57
N ASN A 195 7.75 1.69 11.56
CA ASN A 195 8.12 0.51 12.35
C ASN A 195 8.10 -0.81 11.55
N GLY A 196 7.96 -0.74 10.23
CA GLY A 196 7.97 -1.90 9.32
C GLY A 196 6.59 -2.27 8.76
N PRO A 197 6.57 -3.12 7.73
CA PRO A 197 5.44 -3.29 6.82
C PRO A 197 4.33 -4.21 7.37
N LYS A 198 3.68 -3.80 8.45
CA LYS A 198 2.57 -4.55 9.08
C LYS A 198 1.39 -3.63 9.34
N VAL A 199 0.18 -4.14 9.15
CA VAL A 199 -1.07 -3.42 9.50
C VAL A 199 -1.10 -3.01 10.97
N GLU A 200 -0.59 -3.88 11.85
CA GLU A 200 -0.42 -3.59 13.28
C GLU A 200 0.46 -2.35 13.51
N ASN A 201 1.57 -2.21 12.77
CA ASN A 201 2.46 -1.05 12.91
C ASN A 201 1.79 0.25 12.45
N ALA A 202 0.93 0.21 11.43
CA ALA A 202 0.12 1.36 11.03
C ALA A 202 -0.83 1.78 12.17
N TRP A 203 -1.48 0.79 12.81
CA TRP A 203 -2.37 1.03 13.95
C TRP A 203 -1.62 1.57 15.17
N LEU A 204 -0.49 0.99 15.55
CA LEU A 204 0.38 1.46 16.64
C LEU A 204 0.86 2.90 16.39
N SER A 205 1.25 3.21 15.15
CA SER A 205 1.67 4.54 14.72
C SER A 205 0.53 5.55 14.88
N ALA A 206 -0.68 5.21 14.45
CA ALA A 206 -1.85 6.06 14.58
C ALA A 206 -2.25 6.30 16.05
N ASN A 207 -2.23 5.27 16.89
CA ASN A 207 -2.49 5.40 18.32
C ASN A 207 -1.44 6.27 19.04
N ASN A 208 -0.18 6.12 18.67
CA ASN A 208 0.89 6.96 19.20
C ASN A 208 0.67 8.43 18.82
N LEU A 209 0.22 8.70 17.56
CA LEU A 209 -0.13 10.04 17.13
C LEU A 209 -1.33 10.60 17.90
N ALA A 210 -2.40 9.83 18.03
CA ALA A 210 -3.62 10.26 18.75
C ALA A 210 -3.34 10.72 20.19
N LYS A 211 -2.40 10.06 20.89
CA LYS A 211 -1.95 10.46 22.24
C LYS A 211 -1.20 11.80 22.28
N LYS A 212 -0.64 12.25 21.14
CA LYS A 212 0.09 13.52 21.03
C LYS A 212 -0.79 14.70 20.63
N ILE A 213 -1.96 14.43 20.03
CA ILE A 213 -2.96 15.41 19.64
C ILE A 213 -3.86 15.67 20.86
N LYS A 214 -3.34 16.36 21.86
CA LYS A 214 -4.12 16.80 23.05
C LYS A 214 -4.24 18.30 23.05
#